data_73dcea09137623813c7757d09798a698
#
_entry.id   73dcea09137623813c7757d09798a698
#
_cell.length_a   1.000
_cell.length_b   1.000
_cell.length_c   1.000
_cell.angle_alpha   90.00
_cell.angle_beta   90.00
_cell.angle_gamma   90.00
#
_symmetry.space_group_name_H-M   'P 1'
#
loop_
_entity.id
_entity.type
_entity.pdbx_description
1 polymer ?
#
loop_
_entity_poly.entity_id
_entity_poly.type
_entity_poly.pdbx_seq_one_letter_code
_entity_poly.pdbx_strand_id
1 'polypeptide(L)'
;MAGHSHLDVAWLWTVKEITRKTARTFSNNLALMDNYPDFKFTQSQAVLYDFMKKHYPDIFERIKEKVKNGQWEIVGNAWVEADTNIASGEALIRQLLYGREFFMKEFGVSSDIYWLPDCFGFTWALPQIIKRSGMKYFMTSKLFYNDTNEFPYSVFRWRAHSGDEILAYLCKKPYQSEYDAEYITTLRKNNRQNSIV
;
A
#
# COMPACT_ATOMS: atom_id res chain seq x y z
N MET A 1 14.35 4.61 3.46
CA MET A 1 13.49 3.43 3.20
C MET A 1 12.48 3.32 4.33
N ALA A 2 11.27 2.82 4.06
CA ALA A 2 10.30 2.50 5.09
C ALA A 2 9.95 1.03 4.96
N GLY A 3 9.75 0.34 6.10
CA GLY A 3 9.26 -1.03 6.13
C GLY A 3 7.79 -1.10 5.74
N HIS A 4 7.35 -2.24 5.21
CA HIS A 4 5.94 -2.55 4.95
C HIS A 4 5.70 -4.03 5.22
N SER A 5 4.50 -4.38 5.67
CA SER A 5 4.08 -5.78 5.79
C SER A 5 2.78 -5.99 5.01
N HIS A 6 2.86 -6.69 3.87
CA HIS A 6 1.66 -7.12 3.18
C HIS A 6 0.96 -8.22 3.98
N LEU A 7 -0.33 -8.04 4.26
CA LEU A 7 -1.14 -8.96 5.06
C LEU A 7 -2.46 -9.22 4.32
N ASP A 8 -2.61 -10.42 3.77
CA ASP A 8 -3.88 -10.86 3.20
C ASP A 8 -4.95 -10.95 4.29
N VAL A 9 -6.07 -10.26 4.10
CA VAL A 9 -7.18 -10.26 5.07
C VAL A 9 -7.82 -11.64 5.18
N ALA A 10 -7.88 -12.38 4.09
CA ALA A 10 -8.19 -13.80 4.04
C ALA A 10 -7.43 -14.43 2.88
N TRP A 11 -6.91 -15.65 3.07
CA TRP A 11 -6.19 -16.43 2.05
C TRP A 11 -6.23 -17.91 2.43
N LEU A 12 -5.10 -18.54 2.75
CA LEU A 12 -5.03 -19.88 3.35
C LEU A 12 -5.33 -19.85 4.87
N TRP A 13 -5.92 -18.76 5.33
CA TRP A 13 -6.37 -18.54 6.71
C TRP A 13 -7.66 -17.73 6.77
N THR A 14 -8.30 -17.79 7.94
CA THR A 14 -9.55 -17.08 8.21
C THR A 14 -9.32 -15.63 8.64
N VAL A 15 -10.40 -14.82 8.63
CA VAL A 15 -10.40 -13.46 9.19
C VAL A 15 -10.01 -13.43 10.68
N LYS A 16 -10.37 -14.48 11.45
CA LYS A 16 -9.93 -14.61 12.84
C LYS A 16 -8.41 -14.71 12.95
N GLU A 17 -7.78 -15.48 12.07
CA GLU A 17 -6.32 -15.64 12.09
C GLU A 17 -5.59 -14.38 11.62
N ILE A 18 -6.09 -13.66 10.61
CA ILE A 18 -5.45 -12.41 10.19
C ILE A 18 -5.52 -11.34 11.28
N THR A 19 -6.57 -11.30 12.09
CA THR A 19 -6.66 -10.39 13.24
C THR A 19 -5.49 -10.62 14.21
N ARG A 20 -5.16 -11.88 14.50
CA ARG A 20 -4.00 -12.24 15.36
C ARG A 20 -2.66 -11.96 14.69
N LYS A 21 -2.53 -12.26 13.38
CA LYS A 21 -1.32 -11.95 12.59
C LYS A 21 -1.06 -10.45 12.57
N THR A 22 -2.08 -9.63 12.38
CA THR A 22 -2.01 -8.18 12.40
C THR A 22 -1.52 -7.68 13.76
N ALA A 23 -2.10 -8.16 14.87
CA ALA A 23 -1.69 -7.78 16.20
C ALA A 23 -0.20 -8.07 16.45
N ARG A 24 0.27 -9.26 16.06
CA ARG A 24 1.69 -9.63 16.17
C ARG A 24 2.59 -8.74 15.32
N THR A 25 2.25 -8.54 14.05
CA THR A 25 3.03 -7.71 13.13
C THR A 25 3.12 -6.27 13.61
N PHE A 26 1.99 -5.70 14.02
CA PHE A 26 1.94 -4.31 14.48
C PHE A 26 2.69 -4.13 15.80
N SER A 27 2.55 -5.04 16.75
CA SER A 27 3.31 -5.02 18.00
C SER A 27 4.82 -5.08 17.79
N ASN A 28 5.29 -5.93 16.87
CA ASN A 28 6.70 -6.02 16.54
C ASN A 28 7.24 -4.70 15.95
N ASN A 29 6.50 -4.10 15.02
CA ASN A 29 6.91 -2.81 14.43
C ASN A 29 6.88 -1.67 15.46
N LEU A 30 5.90 -1.65 16.36
CA LEU A 30 5.87 -0.69 17.47
C LEU A 30 7.07 -0.85 18.40
N ALA A 31 7.46 -2.09 18.73
CA ALA A 31 8.65 -2.35 19.53
C ALA A 31 9.95 -1.91 18.81
N LEU A 32 10.04 -2.10 17.49
CA LEU A 32 11.16 -1.58 16.70
C LEU A 32 11.21 -0.05 16.73
N MET A 33 10.08 0.63 16.63
CA MET A 33 10.00 2.10 16.74
C MET A 33 10.39 2.64 18.11
N ASP A 34 10.13 1.88 19.15
CA ASP A 34 10.54 2.28 20.51
C ASP A 34 12.05 2.14 20.71
N ASN A 35 12.67 1.14 20.10
CA ASN A 35 14.11 0.88 20.18
C ASN A 35 14.94 1.68 19.15
N TYR A 36 14.35 2.06 18.03
CA TYR A 36 15.03 2.70 16.89
C TYR A 36 14.25 3.96 16.46
N PRO A 37 14.62 5.16 16.91
CA PRO A 37 13.89 6.40 16.61
C PRO A 37 13.77 6.71 15.10
N ASP A 38 14.75 6.30 14.31
CA ASP A 38 14.77 6.51 12.85
C ASP A 38 14.00 5.45 12.06
N PHE A 39 13.52 4.40 12.72
CA PHE A 39 12.75 3.35 12.05
C PHE A 39 11.41 3.88 11.56
N LYS A 40 11.14 3.69 10.26
CA LYS A 40 9.88 4.07 9.59
C LYS A 40 9.16 2.83 9.07
N PHE A 41 7.86 2.82 9.23
CA PHE A 41 7.00 1.74 8.77
C PHE A 41 5.76 2.30 8.07
N THR A 42 5.37 1.69 6.96
CA THR A 42 4.16 2.04 6.22
C THR A 42 3.17 0.89 6.26
N GLN A 43 1.88 1.18 6.37
CA GLN A 43 0.84 0.14 6.35
C GLN A 43 -0.42 0.62 5.66
N SER A 44 -0.95 -0.24 4.81
CA SER A 44 -2.21 -0.10 4.07
C SER A 44 -3.39 -0.79 4.79
N GLN A 45 -4.54 -0.81 4.14
CA GLN A 45 -5.76 -1.56 4.51
C GLN A 45 -6.39 -1.15 5.84
N ALA A 46 -7.38 -0.25 5.76
CA ALA A 46 -8.09 0.29 6.93
C ALA A 46 -8.71 -0.80 7.82
N VAL A 47 -9.14 -1.93 7.24
CA VAL A 47 -9.71 -3.07 7.98
C VAL A 47 -8.74 -3.65 9.01
N LEU A 48 -7.43 -3.64 8.76
CA LEU A 48 -6.44 -4.15 9.71
C LEU A 48 -6.38 -3.27 10.97
N TYR A 49 -6.50 -1.97 10.80
CA TYR A 49 -6.59 -1.01 11.90
C TYR A 49 -7.93 -1.11 12.64
N ASP A 50 -9.02 -1.37 11.92
CA ASP A 50 -10.33 -1.61 12.53
C ASP A 50 -10.32 -2.86 13.41
N PHE A 51 -9.62 -3.92 12.98
CA PHE A 51 -9.40 -5.10 13.83
C PHE A 51 -8.62 -4.74 15.11
N MET A 52 -7.58 -3.90 15.01
CA MET A 52 -6.82 -3.45 16.18
C MET A 52 -7.71 -2.61 17.10
N LYS A 53 -8.45 -1.67 16.56
CA LYS A 53 -9.39 -0.84 17.34
C LYS A 53 -10.39 -1.68 18.11
N LYS A 54 -10.94 -2.74 17.49
CA LYS A 54 -11.97 -3.60 18.10
C LYS A 54 -11.44 -4.62 19.09
N HIS A 55 -10.27 -5.20 18.83
CA HIS A 55 -9.79 -6.37 19.56
C HIS A 55 -8.51 -6.11 20.37
N TYR A 56 -7.75 -5.07 20.03
CA TYR A 56 -6.45 -4.72 20.64
C TYR A 56 -6.31 -3.21 20.76
N PRO A 57 -7.18 -2.53 21.55
CA PRO A 57 -7.23 -1.06 21.61
C PRO A 57 -5.90 -0.44 22.05
N ASP A 58 -5.12 -1.08 22.91
CA ASP A 58 -3.80 -0.58 23.34
C ASP A 58 -2.82 -0.50 22.15
N ILE A 59 -2.83 -1.49 21.26
CA ILE A 59 -2.04 -1.45 20.03
C ILE A 59 -2.51 -0.30 19.13
N PHE A 60 -3.82 -0.13 19.00
CA PHE A 60 -4.40 0.91 18.17
C PHE A 60 -4.02 2.33 18.65
N GLU A 61 -4.07 2.60 19.93
CA GLU A 61 -3.67 3.90 20.48
C GLU A 61 -2.16 4.16 20.31
N ARG A 62 -1.31 3.17 20.52
CA ARG A 62 0.12 3.28 20.22
C ARG A 62 0.40 3.59 18.75
N ILE A 63 -0.36 3.00 17.82
CA ILE A 63 -0.25 3.33 16.39
C ILE A 63 -0.59 4.80 16.16
N LYS A 64 -1.64 5.35 16.79
CA LYS A 64 -1.99 6.77 16.67
C LYS A 64 -0.84 7.68 17.10
N GLU A 65 -0.16 7.34 18.19
CA GLU A 65 1.03 8.08 18.63
C GLU A 65 2.16 8.04 17.61
N LYS A 66 2.42 6.86 17.02
CA LYS A 66 3.47 6.69 16.01
C LYS A 66 3.12 7.35 14.66
N VAL A 67 1.84 7.47 14.33
CA VAL A 67 1.38 8.28 13.18
C VAL A 67 1.64 9.77 13.44
N LYS A 68 1.31 10.29 14.61
CA LYS A 68 1.52 11.70 14.97
C LYS A 68 3.01 12.10 14.95
N ASN A 69 3.91 11.23 15.39
CA ASN A 69 5.33 11.52 15.40
C ASN A 69 6.05 11.18 14.07
N GLY A 70 5.31 10.68 13.07
CA GLY A 70 5.82 10.39 11.73
C GLY A 70 6.70 9.15 11.63
N GLN A 71 6.66 8.22 12.59
CA GLN A 71 7.31 6.91 12.49
C GLN A 71 6.45 5.90 11.74
N TRP A 72 5.12 6.00 11.84
CA TRP A 72 4.15 5.16 11.16
C TRP A 72 3.42 5.96 10.09
N GLU A 73 3.51 5.52 8.84
CA GLU A 73 2.83 6.14 7.69
C GLU A 73 1.65 5.28 7.24
N ILE A 74 0.49 5.91 7.11
CA ILE A 74 -0.71 5.29 6.54
C ILE A 74 -0.69 5.51 5.03
N VAL A 75 -0.84 4.42 4.25
CA VAL A 75 -0.88 4.45 2.79
C VAL A 75 -2.11 3.75 2.24
N GLY A 76 -2.47 4.03 1.00
CA GLY A 76 -3.41 3.24 0.20
C GLY A 76 -4.86 3.69 0.22
N ASN A 77 -5.36 4.30 1.26
CA ASN A 77 -6.75 4.73 1.45
C ASN A 77 -7.85 3.66 1.23
N ALA A 78 -7.52 2.43 0.89
CA ALA A 78 -8.51 1.39 0.68
C ALA A 78 -8.91 0.71 2.00
N TRP A 79 -10.16 0.26 2.07
CA TRP A 79 -10.63 -0.58 3.17
C TRP A 79 -9.86 -1.91 3.20
N VAL A 80 -9.77 -2.58 2.03
CA VAL A 80 -8.94 -3.77 1.80
C VAL A 80 -8.28 -3.66 0.42
N GLU A 81 -7.14 -4.31 0.22
CA GLU A 81 -6.50 -4.48 -1.09
C GLU A 81 -7.33 -5.46 -1.93
N ALA A 82 -8.13 -4.93 -2.85
CA ALA A 82 -9.08 -5.69 -3.64
C ALA A 82 -8.47 -6.14 -4.99
N ASP A 83 -8.93 -7.30 -5.50
CA ASP A 83 -8.70 -7.66 -6.90
C ASP A 83 -9.46 -6.69 -7.81
N THR A 84 -8.71 -5.93 -8.60
CA THR A 84 -9.27 -4.85 -9.41
C THR A 84 -9.85 -5.32 -10.74
N ASN A 85 -9.62 -6.58 -11.15
CA ASN A 85 -10.21 -7.16 -12.35
C ASN A 85 -11.55 -7.85 -12.07
N ILE A 86 -11.76 -8.34 -10.84
CA ILE A 86 -12.98 -9.05 -10.45
C ILE A 86 -13.99 -8.08 -9.82
N ALA A 87 -13.52 -7.16 -8.97
CA ALA A 87 -14.39 -6.19 -8.32
C ALA A 87 -14.95 -5.17 -9.32
N SER A 88 -16.24 -4.82 -9.17
CA SER A 88 -16.85 -3.75 -9.98
C SER A 88 -16.24 -2.38 -9.66
N GLY A 89 -16.35 -1.43 -10.59
CA GLY A 89 -15.89 -0.05 -10.37
C GLY A 89 -16.53 0.59 -9.14
N GLU A 90 -17.83 0.37 -8.91
CA GLU A 90 -18.53 0.83 -7.71
C GLU A 90 -17.94 0.23 -6.43
N ALA A 91 -17.62 -1.06 -6.43
CA ALA A 91 -16.99 -1.71 -5.28
C ALA A 91 -15.61 -1.10 -4.99
N LEU A 92 -14.79 -0.84 -6.03
CA LEU A 92 -13.47 -0.19 -5.88
C LEU A 92 -13.60 1.24 -5.33
N ILE A 93 -14.58 2.02 -5.80
CA ILE A 93 -14.85 3.37 -5.26
C ILE A 93 -15.22 3.29 -3.78
N ARG A 94 -16.05 2.33 -3.37
CA ARG A 94 -16.42 2.15 -1.96
C ARG A 94 -15.25 1.71 -1.09
N GLN A 95 -14.32 0.91 -1.60
CA GLN A 95 -13.09 0.59 -0.88
C GLN A 95 -12.33 1.86 -0.50
N LEU A 96 -12.19 2.79 -1.45
CA LEU A 96 -11.50 4.06 -1.23
C LEU A 96 -12.30 5.01 -0.32
N LEU A 97 -13.61 5.07 -0.50
CA LEU A 97 -14.49 5.92 0.31
C LEU A 97 -14.42 5.53 1.79
N TYR A 98 -14.69 4.26 2.11
CA TYR A 98 -14.72 3.79 3.49
C TYR A 98 -13.34 3.77 4.14
N GLY A 99 -12.31 3.38 3.40
CA GLY A 99 -10.95 3.37 3.91
C GLY A 99 -10.45 4.78 4.24
N ARG A 100 -10.67 5.73 3.32
CA ARG A 100 -10.32 7.14 3.53
C ARG A 100 -11.11 7.76 4.69
N GLU A 101 -12.42 7.51 4.77
CA GLU A 101 -13.25 7.98 5.88
C GLU A 101 -12.72 7.48 7.22
N PHE A 102 -12.38 6.21 7.31
CA PHE A 102 -11.79 5.62 8.50
C PHE A 102 -10.46 6.29 8.88
N PHE A 103 -9.53 6.43 7.93
CA PHE A 103 -8.23 7.04 8.20
C PHE A 103 -8.33 8.51 8.58
N MET A 104 -9.19 9.27 7.92
CA MET A 104 -9.45 10.67 8.29
C MET A 104 -10.06 10.79 9.69
N LYS A 105 -11.03 9.95 10.02
CA LYS A 105 -11.71 9.95 11.33
C LYS A 105 -10.76 9.57 12.48
N GLU A 106 -9.98 8.52 12.29
CA GLU A 106 -9.18 7.93 13.38
C GLU A 106 -7.79 8.55 13.52
N PHE A 107 -7.21 9.01 12.42
CA PHE A 107 -5.81 9.47 12.37
C PHE A 107 -5.65 10.89 11.81
N GLY A 108 -6.68 11.47 11.21
CA GLY A 108 -6.62 12.80 10.57
C GLY A 108 -5.77 12.85 9.30
N VAL A 109 -5.51 11.70 8.66
CA VAL A 109 -4.64 11.59 7.48
C VAL A 109 -5.34 10.94 6.30
N SER A 110 -4.88 11.28 5.10
CA SER A 110 -5.28 10.66 3.84
C SER A 110 -4.05 10.53 2.94
N SER A 111 -3.90 9.39 2.29
CA SER A 111 -2.77 9.11 1.40
C SER A 111 -3.06 9.59 -0.02
N ASP A 112 -2.03 10.10 -0.70
CA ASP A 112 -2.06 10.39 -2.14
C ASP A 112 -1.74 9.15 -3.00
N ILE A 113 -1.37 8.03 -2.38
CA ILE A 113 -0.93 6.80 -3.05
C ILE A 113 -1.99 5.72 -2.91
N TYR A 114 -2.44 5.14 -4.02
CA TYR A 114 -3.17 3.89 -4.01
C TYR A 114 -2.16 2.73 -4.00
N TRP A 115 -2.23 1.90 -2.96
CA TRP A 115 -1.22 0.91 -2.61
C TRP A 115 -1.76 -0.50 -2.80
N LEU A 116 -1.30 -1.22 -3.83
CA LEU A 116 -1.70 -2.59 -4.16
C LEU A 116 -0.47 -3.44 -4.50
N PRO A 117 0.33 -3.86 -3.53
CA PRO A 117 1.59 -4.57 -3.80
C PRO A 117 1.37 -5.98 -4.34
N ASP A 118 0.25 -6.65 -4.01
CA ASP A 118 0.04 -8.07 -4.27
C ASP A 118 -1.17 -8.39 -5.16
N CYS A 119 -1.70 -7.44 -5.91
CA CYS A 119 -2.80 -7.66 -6.85
C CYS A 119 -2.26 -8.11 -8.21
N PHE A 120 -2.80 -9.22 -8.75
CA PHE A 120 -2.31 -9.91 -9.96
C PHE A 120 -2.99 -9.45 -11.25
N GLY A 121 -3.05 -8.17 -11.48
CA GLY A 121 -3.64 -7.54 -12.65
C GLY A 121 -4.53 -6.38 -12.29
N PHE A 122 -4.71 -5.46 -13.23
CA PHE A 122 -5.34 -4.18 -12.95
C PHE A 122 -6.31 -3.80 -14.07
N THR A 123 -7.53 -3.44 -13.69
CA THR A 123 -8.50 -2.92 -14.66
C THR A 123 -8.01 -1.61 -15.30
N TRP A 124 -8.26 -1.45 -16.59
CA TRP A 124 -7.92 -0.22 -17.31
C TRP A 124 -8.63 1.04 -16.76
N ALA A 125 -9.75 0.87 -16.04
CA ALA A 125 -10.45 1.96 -15.40
C ALA A 125 -9.76 2.47 -14.12
N LEU A 126 -8.77 1.75 -13.58
CA LEU A 126 -8.18 2.05 -12.28
C LEU A 126 -7.56 3.47 -12.19
N PRO A 127 -6.80 3.98 -13.17
CA PRO A 127 -6.26 5.33 -13.12
C PRO A 127 -7.35 6.41 -12.99
N GLN A 128 -8.49 6.24 -13.67
CA GLN A 128 -9.65 7.13 -13.55
C GLN A 128 -10.21 7.11 -12.12
N ILE A 129 -10.40 5.93 -11.54
CA ILE A 129 -10.92 5.76 -10.19
C ILE A 129 -9.98 6.42 -9.18
N ILE A 130 -8.69 6.14 -9.25
CA ILE A 130 -7.67 6.70 -8.36
C ILE A 130 -7.66 8.23 -8.45
N LYS A 131 -7.53 8.78 -9.67
CA LYS A 131 -7.45 10.22 -9.88
C LYS A 131 -8.69 10.96 -9.41
N ARG A 132 -9.87 10.46 -9.76
CA ARG A 132 -11.15 11.08 -9.37
C ARG A 132 -11.48 10.92 -7.89
N SER A 133 -10.84 9.97 -7.21
CA SER A 133 -10.85 9.86 -5.75
C SER A 133 -9.85 10.80 -5.06
N GLY A 134 -9.15 11.67 -5.81
CA GLY A 134 -8.23 12.68 -5.28
C GLY A 134 -6.81 12.17 -5.01
N MET A 135 -6.47 10.94 -5.40
CA MET A 135 -5.11 10.40 -5.29
C MET A 135 -4.31 10.68 -6.57
N LYS A 136 -2.98 10.64 -6.45
CA LYS A 136 -2.04 11.05 -7.52
C LYS A 136 -1.17 9.90 -8.00
N TYR A 137 -0.93 8.92 -7.13
CA TYR A 137 0.08 7.90 -7.32
C TYR A 137 -0.51 6.50 -7.17
N PHE A 138 0.13 5.55 -7.83
CA PHE A 138 -0.19 4.14 -7.71
C PHE A 138 1.10 3.35 -7.45
N MET A 139 1.04 2.35 -6.56
CA MET A 139 2.16 1.46 -6.27
C MET A 139 1.71 0.01 -6.36
N THR A 140 2.50 -0.81 -7.07
CA THR A 140 2.35 -2.26 -7.14
C THR A 140 3.70 -2.96 -7.32
N SER A 141 3.69 -4.30 -7.19
CA SER A 141 4.86 -5.13 -7.52
C SER A 141 4.56 -6.24 -8.54
N LYS A 142 3.29 -6.47 -8.88
CA LYS A 142 2.89 -7.70 -9.58
C LYS A 142 2.92 -7.66 -11.11
N LEU A 143 3.30 -6.55 -11.73
CA LEU A 143 3.52 -6.50 -13.19
C LEU A 143 4.74 -7.31 -13.66
N PHE A 144 5.57 -7.80 -12.74
CA PHE A 144 6.67 -8.73 -13.05
C PHE A 144 6.26 -10.20 -13.08
N TYR A 145 5.06 -10.53 -12.61
CA TYR A 145 4.54 -11.88 -12.59
C TYR A 145 3.92 -12.23 -13.94
N ASN A 146 4.74 -12.22 -14.99
CA ASN A 146 4.42 -12.77 -16.29
C ASN A 146 5.68 -13.43 -16.85
N ASP A 147 5.49 -14.50 -17.62
CA ASP A 147 6.54 -15.35 -18.18
C ASP A 147 6.90 -15.02 -19.64
N THR A 148 6.20 -14.08 -20.24
CA THR A 148 6.32 -13.77 -21.66
C THR A 148 7.07 -12.47 -21.92
N ASN A 149 6.74 -11.39 -21.19
CA ASN A 149 7.29 -10.07 -21.43
C ASN A 149 7.66 -9.37 -20.13
N GLU A 150 8.91 -8.92 -20.01
CA GLU A 150 9.31 -8.07 -18.91
C GLU A 150 8.77 -6.65 -19.09
N PHE A 151 8.06 -6.13 -18.07
CA PHE A 151 7.64 -4.74 -18.07
C PHE A 151 8.85 -3.82 -17.88
N PRO A 152 9.16 -2.93 -18.87
CA PRO A 152 10.46 -2.27 -18.94
C PRO A 152 10.64 -1.12 -17.94
N TYR A 153 9.54 -0.57 -17.40
CA TYR A 153 9.59 0.65 -16.59
C TYR A 153 9.33 0.39 -15.11
N SER A 154 10.06 1.09 -14.24
CA SER A 154 9.76 1.13 -12.78
C SER A 154 8.85 2.28 -12.41
N VAL A 155 8.93 3.40 -13.14
CA VAL A 155 8.06 4.56 -12.98
C VAL A 155 7.49 4.91 -14.34
N PHE A 156 6.17 5.08 -14.44
CA PHE A 156 5.51 5.39 -15.70
C PHE A 156 4.20 6.15 -15.47
N ARG A 157 3.75 6.87 -16.50
CA ARG A 157 2.40 7.43 -16.54
C ARG A 157 1.42 6.37 -17.02
N TRP A 158 0.39 6.12 -16.23
CA TRP A 158 -0.64 5.17 -16.58
C TRP A 158 -1.94 5.91 -16.89
N ARG A 159 -2.42 5.71 -18.12
CA ARG A 159 -3.62 6.39 -18.65
C ARG A 159 -4.80 5.43 -18.70
N ALA A 160 -5.94 5.86 -18.19
CA ALA A 160 -7.22 5.17 -18.36
C ALA A 160 -7.84 5.49 -19.73
N HIS A 161 -8.84 4.71 -20.12
CA HIS A 161 -9.62 4.97 -21.35
C HIS A 161 -10.30 6.36 -21.35
N SER A 162 -10.65 6.87 -20.18
CA SER A 162 -11.19 8.23 -20.01
C SER A 162 -10.19 9.37 -20.29
N GLY A 163 -8.91 9.07 -20.48
CA GLY A 163 -7.82 10.04 -20.56
C GLY A 163 -7.26 10.49 -19.20
N ASP A 164 -7.83 10.04 -18.09
CA ASP A 164 -7.27 10.31 -16.75
C ASP A 164 -5.92 9.61 -16.59
N GLU A 165 -4.91 10.32 -16.07
CA GLU A 165 -3.57 9.82 -15.86
C GLU A 165 -3.12 9.91 -14.41
N ILE A 166 -2.35 8.91 -13.98
CA ILE A 166 -1.66 8.88 -12.69
C ILE A 166 -0.20 8.49 -12.91
N LEU A 167 0.65 8.80 -11.92
CA LEU A 167 2.02 8.29 -11.89
C LEU A 167 2.02 6.95 -11.16
N ALA A 168 2.52 5.90 -11.81
CA ALA A 168 2.61 4.55 -11.28
C ALA A 168 4.06 4.18 -10.98
N TYR A 169 4.27 3.49 -9.85
CA TYR A 169 5.54 2.91 -9.44
C TYR A 169 5.44 1.40 -9.33
N LEU A 170 6.33 0.72 -10.00
CA LEU A 170 6.48 -0.73 -9.95
C LEU A 170 7.69 -1.11 -9.09
N CYS A 171 7.41 -1.64 -7.90
CA CYS A 171 8.43 -2.14 -6.99
C CYS A 171 8.93 -3.52 -7.46
N LYS A 172 10.17 -3.58 -7.98
CA LYS A 172 10.74 -4.82 -8.56
C LYS A 172 11.13 -5.88 -7.53
N LYS A 173 11.30 -5.51 -6.28
CA LYS A 173 11.74 -6.43 -5.21
C LYS A 173 10.98 -6.17 -3.91
N PRO A 174 9.65 -6.40 -3.88
CA PRO A 174 8.81 -5.98 -2.74
C PRO A 174 9.05 -6.80 -1.48
N TYR A 175 9.50 -8.04 -1.62
CA TYR A 175 9.63 -9.01 -0.52
C TYR A 175 11.08 -9.33 -0.17
N GLN A 176 12.04 -8.51 -0.60
CA GLN A 176 13.43 -8.68 -0.21
C GLN A 176 13.74 -8.00 1.11
N SER A 177 14.42 -8.72 1.99
CA SER A 177 14.89 -8.20 3.27
C SER A 177 16.18 -7.39 3.15
N GLU A 178 16.94 -7.54 2.06
CA GLU A 178 18.22 -6.88 1.87
C GLU A 178 18.21 -6.01 0.61
N TYR A 179 18.38 -4.71 0.81
CA TYR A 179 18.65 -3.73 -0.23
C TYR A 179 20.11 -3.30 -0.11
N ASP A 180 21.00 -3.92 -0.89
CA ASP A 180 22.37 -3.52 -0.94
C ASP A 180 22.58 -2.17 -1.65
N ALA A 181 23.77 -1.58 -1.51
CA ALA A 181 24.11 -0.30 -2.13
C ALA A 181 24.08 -0.37 -3.66
N GLU A 182 24.35 -1.51 -4.24
CA GLU A 182 24.32 -1.75 -5.68
C GLU A 182 22.89 -1.68 -6.21
N TYR A 183 21.94 -2.32 -5.55
CA TYR A 183 20.53 -2.25 -5.92
C TYR A 183 19.99 -0.81 -5.84
N ILE A 184 20.30 -0.09 -4.77
CA ILE A 184 19.90 1.32 -4.62
C ILE A 184 20.50 2.20 -5.73
N THR A 185 21.75 1.94 -6.09
CA THR A 185 22.43 2.66 -7.17
C THR A 185 21.80 2.36 -8.53
N THR A 186 21.44 1.12 -8.77
CA THR A 186 20.74 0.67 -9.99
C THR A 186 19.36 1.31 -10.11
N LEU A 187 18.59 1.36 -9.04
CA LEU A 187 17.29 2.06 -9.00
C LEU A 187 17.43 3.53 -9.36
N ARG A 188 18.45 4.23 -8.81
CA ARG A 188 18.71 5.64 -9.11
C ARG A 188 19.08 5.88 -10.58
N LYS A 189 19.87 4.97 -11.19
CA LYS A 189 20.23 5.05 -12.60
C LYS A 189 19.01 4.84 -13.50
N ASN A 190 18.22 3.81 -13.23
CA ASN A 190 17.02 3.46 -14.02
C ASN A 190 15.96 4.56 -13.94
N ASN A 191 15.77 5.19 -12.78
CA ASN A 191 14.81 6.29 -12.64
C ASN A 191 15.21 7.58 -13.36
N ARG A 192 16.49 7.76 -13.70
CA ARG A 192 16.94 8.90 -14.51
C ARG A 192 16.73 8.70 -16.01
N GLN A 193 16.60 7.46 -16.48
CA GLN A 193 16.46 7.12 -17.90
C GLN A 193 15.00 6.99 -18.35
N ASN A 194 14.04 6.80 -17.44
CA ASN A 194 12.66 6.42 -17.75
C ASN A 194 11.65 7.50 -17.37
N SER A 195 11.90 8.72 -17.79
CA SER A 195 10.82 9.70 -17.81
C SER A 195 10.02 9.53 -19.10
N ILE A 196 8.78 9.09 -18.94
CA ILE A 196 7.66 9.36 -19.85
C ILE A 196 7.49 8.35 -21.01
N VAL A 197 6.49 7.55 -20.92
CA VAL A 197 5.55 7.30 -22.00
C VAL A 197 4.18 7.78 -21.56
#